data_cc359dc350a226baaeee2d6d4c90ebe9
#
_entry.id   cc359dc350a226baaeee2d6d4c90ebe9
#
_cell.length_a   1.000
_cell.length_b   1.000
_cell.length_c   1.000
_cell.angle_alpha   90.00
_cell.angle_beta   90.00
_cell.angle_gamma   90.00
#
_symmetry.space_group_name_H-M   'P 1'
#
loop_
_entity.id
_entity.type
_entity.pdbx_description
1 polymer ?
#
loop_
_entity_poly.entity_id
_entity_poly.type
_entity_poly.pdbx_seq_one_letter_code
_entity_poly.pdbx_strand_id
1 'polypeptide(L)' 'MYDNGINDDPIERDPRYIDIFAKIDAEVTEALADSQIKQGDLGYCHTFWQTKKEILWKKYKIRWKTPAEMNPFILFD' A
#
# COMPACT_ATOMS: atom_id res chain seq x y z
N MET A 1 -19.98 7.87 -3.19
CA MET A 1 -19.11 7.51 -2.11
C MET A 1 -18.07 8.59 -1.93
N TYR A 2 -17.57 8.72 -0.77
CA TYR A 2 -16.59 9.70 -0.61
C TYR A 2 -15.51 9.14 0.25
N ASP A 3 -14.40 9.77 0.25
CA ASP A 3 -13.20 9.20 0.75
C ASP A 3 -12.74 9.81 2.05
N ASN A 4 -13.56 10.58 2.69
CA ASN A 4 -13.20 11.24 3.94
C ASN A 4 -11.98 12.13 3.83
N GLY A 5 -11.71 12.60 2.62
CA GLY A 5 -10.58 13.47 2.39
C GLY A 5 -9.27 12.74 2.15
N ILE A 6 -9.29 11.42 2.09
CA ILE A 6 -8.10 10.64 1.80
C ILE A 6 -8.06 10.31 0.32
N ASN A 7 -6.94 10.60 -0.32
CA ASN A 7 -6.75 10.32 -1.73
C ASN A 7 -5.97 9.04 -1.93
N ASP A 8 -6.36 8.27 -2.95
CA ASP A 8 -5.66 7.07 -3.35
C ASP A 8 -5.06 7.28 -4.72
N ASP A 9 -3.99 6.56 -5.00
CA ASP A 9 -3.42 6.60 -6.34
C ASP A 9 -4.42 5.98 -7.31
N PRO A 10 -4.83 6.72 -8.36
CA PRO A 10 -5.83 6.20 -9.30
C PRO A 10 -5.44 4.91 -10.00
N ILE A 11 -4.16 4.57 -10.02
CA ILE A 11 -3.71 3.35 -10.66
C ILE A 11 -4.33 2.11 -10.01
N GLU A 12 -4.78 2.23 -8.77
CA GLU A 12 -5.44 1.12 -8.08
C GLU A 12 -6.76 0.75 -8.72
N ARG A 13 -7.33 1.65 -9.50
CA ARG A 13 -8.61 1.41 -10.19
C ARG A 13 -8.43 1.12 -11.66
N ASP A 14 -7.17 1.04 -12.14
CA ASP A 14 -6.90 0.75 -13.53
C ASP A 14 -7.27 -0.70 -13.82
N PRO A 15 -8.16 -0.95 -14.80
CA PRO A 15 -8.58 -2.32 -15.10
C PRO A 15 -7.43 -3.27 -15.43
N ARG A 16 -6.31 -2.73 -15.91
CA ARG A 16 -5.16 -3.57 -16.23
C ARG A 16 -4.48 -4.12 -15.00
N TYR A 17 -4.65 -3.48 -13.86
CA TYR A 17 -3.95 -3.84 -12.64
C TYR A 17 -4.86 -4.23 -11.50
N ILE A 18 -6.17 -4.21 -11.73
CA ILE A 18 -7.12 -4.41 -10.64
C ILE A 18 -6.94 -5.78 -9.97
N ASP A 19 -6.61 -6.81 -10.76
CA ASP A 19 -6.39 -8.15 -10.20
C ASP A 19 -5.13 -8.17 -9.35
N ILE A 20 -4.11 -7.41 -9.75
CA ILE A 20 -2.87 -7.34 -8.99
C ILE A 20 -3.15 -6.68 -7.65
N PHE A 21 -3.87 -5.57 -7.66
CA PHE A 21 -4.17 -4.86 -6.41
C PHE A 21 -5.12 -5.65 -5.53
N ALA A 22 -5.92 -6.54 -6.10
CA ALA A 22 -6.81 -7.39 -5.31
C ALA A 22 -6.04 -8.39 -4.46
N LYS A 23 -4.84 -8.78 -4.89
CA LYS A 23 -4.07 -9.79 -4.17
C LYS A 23 -2.77 -9.29 -3.58
N ILE A 24 -2.37 -8.05 -3.89
CA ILE A 24 -1.09 -7.56 -3.43
C ILE A 24 -1.03 -7.48 -1.90
N ASP A 25 -2.13 -7.14 -1.27
CA ASP A 25 -2.14 -7.02 0.19
C ASP A 25 -1.82 -8.35 0.85
N ALA A 26 -2.28 -9.46 0.27
CA ALA A 26 -1.95 -10.77 0.80
C ALA A 26 -0.46 -11.05 0.63
N GLU A 27 0.13 -10.65 -0.49
CA GLU A 27 1.56 -10.83 -0.71
C GLU A 27 2.37 -10.02 0.29
N VAL A 28 1.95 -8.78 0.56
CA VAL A 28 2.63 -7.94 1.53
C VAL A 28 2.52 -8.53 2.93
N THR A 29 1.32 -8.97 3.30
CA THR A 29 1.11 -9.59 4.61
C THR A 29 2.02 -10.79 4.79
N GLU A 30 2.14 -11.61 3.75
CA GLU A 30 3.00 -12.77 3.79
C GLU A 30 4.47 -12.38 3.93
N ALA A 31 4.87 -11.34 3.18
CA ALA A 31 6.25 -10.87 3.25
C ALA A 31 6.59 -10.32 4.62
N LEU A 32 5.62 -9.75 5.32
CA LEU A 32 5.83 -9.19 6.65
C LEU A 32 5.61 -10.20 7.76
N ALA A 33 5.20 -11.42 7.43
CA ALA A 33 4.91 -12.43 8.45
C ALA A 33 6.12 -12.75 9.29
N ASP A 34 7.32 -12.70 8.70
CA ASP A 34 8.57 -12.96 9.40
C ASP A 34 9.18 -11.70 10.01
N SER A 35 8.51 -10.57 9.83
CA SER A 35 8.99 -9.29 10.35
C SER A 35 8.70 -9.19 11.84
N GLN A 36 9.51 -8.40 12.53
CA GLN A 36 9.26 -8.15 13.95
C GLN A 36 8.14 -7.14 14.15
N ILE A 37 7.75 -6.40 13.12
CA ILE A 37 6.67 -5.46 13.24
C ILE A 37 5.35 -6.18 12.92
N LYS A 38 4.32 -5.90 13.70
CA LYS A 38 3.05 -6.59 13.58
C LYS A 38 1.92 -5.61 13.41
N GLN A 39 0.81 -6.11 12.89
CA GLN A 39 -0.38 -5.29 12.74
C GLN A 39 -0.76 -4.73 14.11
N GLY A 40 -0.98 -3.44 14.15
CA GLY A 40 -1.27 -2.75 15.39
C GLY A 40 -0.07 -2.06 16.01
N ASP A 41 1.15 -2.43 15.57
CA ASP A 41 2.34 -1.76 16.07
C ASP A 41 2.43 -0.36 15.47
N LEU A 42 3.07 0.53 16.23
CA LEU A 42 3.29 1.88 15.74
C LEU A 42 4.14 1.83 14.48
N GLY A 43 3.69 2.52 13.46
CA GLY A 43 4.43 2.56 12.20
C GLY A 43 4.18 1.39 11.28
N TYR A 44 3.31 0.46 11.66
CA TYR A 44 3.04 -0.70 10.82
C TYR A 44 2.52 -0.31 9.44
N CYS A 45 1.64 0.66 9.36
CA CYS A 45 1.06 1.03 8.06
C CYS A 45 2.12 1.56 7.12
N HIS A 46 3.10 2.30 7.62
CA HIS A 46 4.19 2.79 6.77
C HIS A 46 5.05 1.65 6.26
N THR A 47 5.34 0.67 7.12
CA THR A 47 6.10 -0.50 6.71
C THR A 47 5.32 -1.30 5.67
N PHE A 48 4.03 -1.47 5.89
CA PHE A 48 3.17 -2.17 4.95
C PHE A 48 3.19 -1.49 3.58
N TRP A 49 3.03 -0.17 3.58
CA TRP A 49 2.99 0.57 2.32
C TRP A 49 4.33 0.55 1.60
N GLN A 50 5.43 0.64 2.33
CA GLN A 50 6.76 0.58 1.70
C GLN A 50 6.99 -0.78 1.06
N THR A 51 6.64 -1.85 1.74
CA THR A 51 6.77 -3.19 1.21
C THR A 51 5.90 -3.38 -0.01
N LYS A 52 4.66 -2.90 0.06
CA LYS A 52 3.72 -2.97 -1.05
C LYS A 52 4.29 -2.23 -2.27
N LYS A 53 4.82 -1.04 -2.05
CA LYS A 53 5.40 -0.23 -3.12
C LYS A 53 6.57 -0.95 -3.76
N GLU A 54 7.42 -1.57 -2.96
CA GLU A 54 8.56 -2.30 -3.48
C GLU A 54 8.16 -3.50 -4.31
N ILE A 55 7.21 -4.29 -3.82
CA ILE A 55 6.76 -5.46 -4.54
C ILE A 55 6.12 -5.05 -5.87
N LEU A 56 5.27 -4.02 -5.84
CA LEU A 56 4.63 -3.55 -7.05
C LEU A 56 5.65 -3.12 -8.09
N TRP A 57 6.69 -2.43 -7.66
CA TRP A 57 7.71 -1.99 -8.59
C TRP A 57 8.59 -3.13 -9.07
N LYS A 58 9.09 -3.95 -8.15
CA LYS A 58 10.07 -4.98 -8.50
C LYS A 58 9.44 -6.15 -9.24
N LYS A 59 8.24 -6.56 -8.82
CA LYS A 59 7.61 -7.74 -9.39
C LYS A 59 6.72 -7.41 -10.57
N TYR A 60 5.98 -6.30 -10.47
CA TYR A 60 4.97 -5.96 -11.48
C TYR A 60 5.31 -4.73 -12.30
N LYS A 61 6.37 -4.02 -11.94
CA LYS A 61 6.78 -2.78 -12.60
C LYS A 61 5.70 -1.72 -12.58
N ILE A 62 4.95 -1.67 -11.48
CA ILE A 62 3.89 -0.69 -11.30
C ILE A 62 4.39 0.38 -10.34
N ARG A 63 4.25 1.63 -10.75
CA ARG A 63 4.58 2.77 -9.89
C ARG A 63 3.34 3.14 -9.10
N TRP A 64 3.40 2.92 -7.81
CA TRP A 64 2.29 3.19 -6.90
C TRP A 64 2.74 4.14 -5.82
N LYS A 65 1.89 5.12 -5.53
CA LYS A 65 2.16 6.06 -4.45
C LYS A 65 1.39 5.64 -3.22
N THR A 66 2.05 5.69 -2.07
CA THR A 66 1.42 5.32 -0.82
C THR A 66 0.38 6.38 -0.43
N PRO A 67 -0.60 6.01 0.42
CA PRO A 67 -1.54 7.00 0.93
C PRO A 67 -0.87 8.18 1.61
N ALA A 68 0.27 7.95 2.27
CA ALA A 68 1.00 9.06 2.89
C ALA A 68 1.56 10.01 1.86
N GLU A 69 2.02 9.49 0.73
CA GLU A 69 2.52 10.33 -0.36
C GLU A 69 1.40 11.12 -1.04
N MET A 70 0.23 10.51 -1.15
CA MET A 70 -0.91 11.17 -1.77
C MET A 70 -1.58 12.18 -0.85
N ASN A 71 -1.34 12.08 0.44
CA ASN A 71 -1.97 12.95 1.44
C ASN A 71 -0.93 13.48 2.41
N PRO A 72 -0.02 14.35 1.94
CA PRO A 72 1.12 14.78 2.77
C PRO A 72 0.73 15.59 4.00
N PHE A 73 -0.50 16.11 4.05
CA PHE A 73 -0.92 16.85 5.22
C PHE A 73 -1.56 15.99 6.29
N ILE A 74 -1.77 14.70 6.04
CA ILE A 74 -2.41 13.80 6.98
C ILE A 74 -1.33 13.02 7.70
N LEU A 75 -1.44 12.97 9.01
CA LEU A 75 -0.49 12.22 9.79
C LEU A 75 -1.00 10.79 9.94
N PHE A 76 -0.29 9.87 9.36
CA PHE A 76 -0.59 8.45 9.50
C PHE A 76 0.36 7.85 10.50
N ASP A 77 -0.08 6.78 11.14
CA ASP A 77 0.72 6.20 12.19
C ASP A 77 1.38 4.89 11.81
#